data_87ebf88f2285bdba22da98f8007a522b
#
_entry.id   87ebf88f2285bdba22da98f8007a522b
#
_cell.length_a   1.000
_cell.length_b   1.000
_cell.length_c   1.000
_cell.angle_alpha   90.00
_cell.angle_beta   90.00
_cell.angle_gamma   90.00
#
_symmetry.space_group_name_H-M   'P 1'
#
loop_
_entity.id
_entity.type
_entity.pdbx_description
1 polymer ?
#
loop_
_entity_poly.entity_id
_entity_poly.type
_entity_poly.pdbx_seq_one_letter_code
_entity_poly.pdbx_strand_id
1 'polypeptide(L)'
;VKSDQADVNQRLVEEVYAELQRKAPAGLRYATFKQSDGVSFVHIASIETENGDNPLSHLPAFKAFQAQIRERCAEPPVAIDLEEIGSYRF
;
A
#
# COMPACT_ATOMS: atom_id res chain seq x y z
N VAL A 1 2.29 2.05 -12.47
CA VAL A 1 3.57 2.80 -12.47
C VAL A 1 4.20 2.72 -13.85
N LYS A 2 5.17 3.59 -14.11
CA LYS A 2 5.94 3.55 -15.34
C LYS A 2 6.75 2.26 -15.41
N SER A 3 6.93 1.71 -16.62
CA SER A 3 7.57 0.40 -16.77
C SER A 3 9.00 0.38 -16.27
N ASP A 4 9.73 1.50 -16.36
CA ASP A 4 11.09 1.61 -15.85
C ASP A 4 11.15 1.85 -14.35
N GLN A 5 10.01 2.02 -13.68
CA GLN A 5 9.91 2.26 -12.26
C GLN A 5 9.25 1.11 -11.49
N ALA A 6 8.81 0.05 -12.20
CA ALA A 6 8.09 -1.04 -11.55
C ALA A 6 8.93 -1.74 -10.49
N ASP A 7 10.20 -2.02 -10.75
CA ASP A 7 11.08 -2.69 -9.80
C ASP A 7 11.36 -1.82 -8.58
N VAL A 8 11.58 -0.52 -8.79
CA VAL A 8 11.79 0.43 -7.70
C VAL A 8 10.53 0.50 -6.83
N ASN A 9 9.37 0.59 -7.46
CA ASN A 9 8.10 0.66 -6.75
C ASN A 9 7.86 -0.61 -5.92
N GLN A 10 8.12 -1.78 -6.49
CA GLN A 10 7.95 -3.04 -5.77
C GLN A 10 8.88 -3.11 -4.56
N ARG A 11 10.11 -2.66 -4.70
CA ARG A 11 11.09 -2.68 -3.60
C ARG A 11 10.63 -1.79 -2.46
N LEU A 12 10.10 -0.61 -2.77
CA LEU A 12 9.56 0.30 -1.76
C LEU A 12 8.36 -0.31 -1.04
N VAL A 13 7.49 -1.00 -1.78
CA VAL A 13 6.35 -1.73 -1.19
C VAL A 13 6.84 -2.82 -0.25
N GLU A 14 7.83 -3.59 -0.67
CA GLU A 14 8.39 -4.66 0.16
C GLU A 14 8.96 -4.13 1.48
N GLU A 15 9.57 -2.95 1.46
CA GLU A 15 10.07 -2.31 2.67
C GLU A 15 8.93 -1.92 3.62
N VAL A 16 7.78 -1.48 3.08
CA VAL A 16 6.61 -1.20 3.90
C VAL A 16 6.18 -2.45 4.66
N TYR A 17 6.11 -3.60 3.98
CA TYR A 17 5.71 -4.85 4.62
C TYR A 17 6.72 -5.36 5.62
N ALA A 18 8.02 -5.18 5.36
CA ALA A 18 9.05 -5.52 6.32
C ALA A 18 8.87 -4.73 7.62
N GLU A 19 8.56 -3.44 7.51
CA GLU A 19 8.31 -2.59 8.68
C GLU A 19 7.02 -2.97 9.40
N LEU A 20 5.95 -3.29 8.64
CA LEU A 20 4.70 -3.75 9.23
C LEU A 20 4.89 -5.03 10.05
N GLN A 21 5.68 -5.97 9.55
CA GLN A 21 5.95 -7.21 10.27
C GLN A 21 6.75 -6.98 11.54
N ARG A 22 7.68 -6.02 11.52
CA ARG A 22 8.46 -5.66 12.71
C ARG A 22 7.62 -4.97 13.77
N LYS A 23 6.81 -3.99 13.36
CA LYS A 23 6.04 -3.15 14.27
C LYS A 23 4.69 -3.73 14.61
N ALA A 24 4.12 -4.56 13.74
CA ALA A 24 2.85 -5.24 13.93
C ALA A 24 1.75 -4.32 14.49
N PRO A 25 1.46 -3.18 13.85
CA PRO A 25 0.46 -2.25 14.38
C PRO A 25 -0.92 -2.90 14.41
N ALA A 26 -1.66 -2.64 15.48
CA ALA A 26 -3.02 -3.13 15.62
C ALA A 26 -3.99 -2.27 14.80
N GLY A 27 -5.11 -2.86 14.40
CA GLY A 27 -6.18 -2.12 13.71
C GLY A 27 -5.92 -1.84 12.26
N LEU A 28 -5.07 -2.63 11.61
CA LEU A 28 -4.76 -2.47 10.20
C LEU A 28 -4.71 -3.81 9.49
N ARG A 29 -5.39 -3.89 8.35
CA ARG A 29 -5.21 -4.96 7.38
C ARG A 29 -4.80 -4.31 6.07
N TYR A 30 -3.74 -4.80 5.45
CA TYR A 30 -3.17 -4.16 4.28
C TYR A 30 -2.62 -5.21 3.33
N ALA A 31 -2.93 -5.10 2.05
CA ALA A 31 -2.42 -6.00 1.02
C ALA A 31 -2.14 -5.22 -0.25
N THR A 32 -1.10 -5.62 -0.96
CA THR A 32 -0.72 -5.02 -2.24
C THR A 32 -0.59 -6.13 -3.27
N PHE A 33 -1.15 -5.90 -4.44
CA PHE A 33 -1.13 -6.83 -5.55
C PHE A 33 -0.55 -6.16 -6.78
N LYS A 34 0.25 -6.90 -7.54
CA LYS A 34 0.75 -6.46 -8.84
C LYS A 34 -0.05 -7.18 -9.92
N GLN A 35 -0.59 -6.41 -10.88
CA GLN A 35 -1.34 -6.99 -11.99
C GLN A 35 -0.41 -7.67 -12.98
N SER A 36 -0.99 -8.47 -13.86
CA SER A 36 -0.22 -9.26 -14.82
C SER A 36 0.57 -8.43 -15.83
N ASP A 37 0.22 -7.15 -15.99
CA ASP A 37 0.99 -6.24 -16.85
C ASP A 37 2.36 -5.89 -16.26
N GLY A 38 2.59 -6.21 -14.98
CA GLY A 38 3.86 -5.97 -14.30
C GLY A 38 4.10 -4.54 -13.87
N VAL A 39 3.20 -3.62 -14.18
CA VAL A 39 3.39 -2.18 -13.87
C VAL A 39 2.22 -1.57 -13.10
N SER A 40 1.11 -2.29 -12.96
CA SER A 40 -0.06 -1.80 -12.22
C SER A 40 -0.11 -2.45 -10.86
N PHE A 41 -0.23 -1.63 -9.80
CA PHE A 41 -0.27 -2.08 -8.42
C PHE A 41 -1.60 -1.67 -7.80
N VAL A 42 -2.19 -2.60 -7.04
CA VAL A 42 -3.45 -2.37 -6.32
C VAL A 42 -3.16 -2.52 -4.83
N HIS A 43 -3.53 -1.51 -4.06
CA HIS A 43 -3.36 -1.51 -2.61
C HIS A 43 -4.74 -1.54 -1.95
N ILE A 44 -4.95 -2.46 -1.02
CA ILE A 44 -6.20 -2.58 -0.27
C ILE A 44 -5.85 -2.41 1.20
N ALA A 45 -6.47 -1.44 1.85
CA ALA A 45 -6.23 -1.17 3.25
C ALA A 45 -7.56 -1.15 4.01
N SER A 46 -7.61 -1.84 5.14
CA SER A 46 -8.74 -1.79 6.07
C SER A 46 -8.26 -1.20 7.38
N ILE A 47 -8.83 -0.05 7.76
CA ILE A 47 -8.47 0.66 8.97
C ILE A 47 -9.49 0.27 10.04
N GLU A 48 -9.03 -0.48 11.04
CA GLU A 48 -9.90 -1.04 12.08
C GLU A 48 -9.66 -0.40 13.44
N THR A 49 -9.00 0.76 13.48
CA THR A 49 -8.77 1.50 14.72
C THR A 49 -10.03 2.20 15.18
N GLU A 50 -10.22 2.33 16.51
CA GLU A 50 -11.43 2.94 17.08
C GLU A 50 -11.59 4.41 16.69
N ASN A 51 -10.48 5.13 16.57
CA ASN A 51 -10.50 6.56 16.26
C ASN A 51 -10.32 6.87 14.77
N GLY A 52 -10.27 5.84 13.91
CA GLY A 52 -10.06 6.01 12.48
C GLY A 52 -8.65 6.40 12.10
N ASP A 53 -7.70 6.38 13.02
CA ASP A 53 -6.31 6.68 12.73
C ASP A 53 -5.71 5.60 11.84
N ASN A 54 -4.97 6.01 10.80
CA ASN A 54 -4.36 5.08 9.87
C ASN A 54 -2.92 4.78 10.30
N PRO A 55 -2.66 3.56 10.82
CA PRO A 55 -1.30 3.23 11.27
C PRO A 55 -0.24 3.34 10.16
N LEU A 56 -0.60 3.17 8.89
CA LEU A 56 0.35 3.31 7.79
C LEU A 56 0.97 4.69 7.74
N SER A 57 0.20 5.73 8.05
CA SER A 57 0.68 7.11 7.95
C SER A 57 1.83 7.42 8.91
N HIS A 58 2.05 6.57 9.91
CA HIS A 58 3.11 6.76 10.89
C HIS A 58 4.37 5.95 10.57
N LEU A 59 4.37 5.14 9.51
CA LEU A 59 5.51 4.31 9.16
C LEU A 59 6.48 5.06 8.25
N PRO A 60 7.77 5.17 8.62
CA PRO A 60 8.75 5.81 7.75
C PRO A 60 8.85 5.16 6.36
N ALA A 61 8.77 3.83 6.28
CA ALA A 61 8.81 3.13 4.99
C ALA A 61 7.62 3.50 4.11
N PHE A 62 6.43 3.68 4.69
CA PHE A 62 5.25 4.10 3.94
C PHE A 62 5.40 5.53 3.43
N LYS A 63 5.95 6.41 4.28
CA LYS A 63 6.23 7.79 3.87
C LYS A 63 7.24 7.81 2.71
N ALA A 64 8.27 6.98 2.77
CA ALA A 64 9.24 6.87 1.70
C ALA A 64 8.61 6.32 0.42
N PHE A 65 7.69 5.35 0.54
CA PHE A 65 6.96 4.83 -0.60
C PHE A 65 6.11 5.92 -1.27
N GLN A 66 5.44 6.74 -0.48
CA GLN A 66 4.58 7.80 -1.02
C GLN A 66 5.37 8.99 -1.56
N ALA A 67 6.59 9.20 -1.09
CA ALA A 67 7.43 10.26 -1.63
C ALA A 67 7.71 9.97 -3.11
N GLN A 68 7.47 10.96 -3.96
CA GLN A 68 7.72 10.85 -5.40
C GLN A 68 6.89 9.77 -6.11
N ILE A 69 5.79 9.30 -5.51
CA ILE A 69 4.95 8.28 -6.15
C ILE A 69 4.42 8.78 -7.50
N ARG A 70 4.12 10.06 -7.60
CA ARG A 70 3.62 10.64 -8.86
C ARG A 70 4.67 10.56 -9.98
N GLU A 71 5.94 10.63 -9.63
CA GLU A 71 7.03 10.52 -10.60
C GLU A 71 7.20 9.09 -11.10
N ARG A 72 6.82 8.10 -10.29
CA ARG A 72 6.88 6.69 -10.69
C ARG A 72 5.67 6.25 -11.49
N CYS A 73 4.59 7.01 -11.47
CA CYS A 73 3.33 6.62 -12.10
C CYS A 73 3.12 7.34 -13.42
N ALA A 74 2.69 6.60 -14.44
CA ALA A 74 2.28 7.19 -15.72
C ALA A 74 0.98 7.99 -15.56
N GLU A 75 0.09 7.51 -14.65
CA GLU A 75 -1.15 8.18 -14.31
C GLU A 75 -1.18 8.38 -12.78
N PRO A 76 -1.82 9.46 -12.27
CA PRO A 76 -1.89 9.68 -10.83
C PRO A 76 -2.57 8.51 -10.12
N PRO A 77 -2.17 8.20 -8.86
CA PRO A 77 -2.87 7.18 -8.09
C PRO A 77 -4.32 7.55 -7.88
N VAL A 78 -5.19 6.55 -7.92
CA VAL A 78 -6.63 6.71 -7.70
C VAL A 78 -6.98 6.05 -6.36
N ALA A 79 -7.65 6.78 -5.48
CA ALA A 79 -8.13 6.27 -4.20
C ALA A 79 -9.64 6.09 -4.27
N ILE A 80 -10.12 4.90 -3.90
CA ILE A 80 -11.54 4.55 -3.92
C ILE A 80 -11.89 3.97 -2.56
N ASP A 81 -12.96 4.46 -1.95
CA ASP A 81 -13.48 3.89 -0.71
C ASP A 81 -14.25 2.62 -1.04
N LEU A 82 -14.01 1.56 -0.26
CA LEU A 82 -14.64 0.27 -0.46
C LEU A 82 -15.39 -0.14 0.81
N GLU A 83 -16.53 -0.80 0.63
CA GLU A 83 -17.28 -1.40 1.72
C GLU A 83 -17.00 -2.89 1.72
N GLU A 84 -16.54 -3.44 2.86
CA GLU A 84 -16.34 -4.88 2.98
C GLU A 84 -17.68 -5.57 3.12
N ILE A 85 -18.02 -6.43 2.18
CA ILE A 85 -19.24 -7.24 2.23
C ILE A 85 -18.93 -8.60 2.83
N GLY A 86 -17.73 -9.10 2.65
CA GLY A 86 -17.28 -10.35 3.21
C GLY A 86 -15.83 -10.59 2.90
N SER A 87 -15.19 -11.47 3.68
CA SER A 87 -13.82 -11.86 3.43
C SER A 87 -13.56 -13.26 3.98
N TYR A 88 -12.61 -13.96 3.36
CA TYR A 88 -12.17 -15.27 3.80
C TYR A 88 -10.65 -15.34 3.63
N ARG A 89 -9.95 -15.53 4.74
CA ARG A 89 -8.47 -15.58 4.80
C ARG A 89 -7.79 -14.35 4.23
N PHE A 90 -8.44 -13.21 4.37
CA PHE A 90 -7.92 -11.96 3.81
C PHE A 90 -7.62 -10.94 4.90
#